data_0a96d89ec694c8aa0aed7941b5c04459
#
_entry.id   0a96d89ec694c8aa0aed7941b5c04459
#
_cell.length_a   1.000
_cell.length_b   1.000
_cell.length_c   1.000
_cell.angle_alpha   90.00
_cell.angle_beta   90.00
_cell.angle_gamma   90.00
#
_symmetry.space_group_name_H-M   'P 1'
#
loop_
_entity.id
_entity.type
_entity.pdbx_description
1 polymer ?
#
loop_
_entity_poly.entity_id
_entity_poly.type
_entity_poly.pdbx_seq_one_letter_code
_entity_poly.pdbx_strand_id
1 'polypeptide(L)'
;MNLSPKDLKQVLVFQNATDDDLRLILQNSVERSMEESGFFFFHGDPAHYLYILTSGQVKLMQNSVNGQQVNLRIIYPWQMFGALGAVRAEATYPASAQALENSTALAIKSESLHELIQTRPQLSFDLMTLMTTYIQEIQARYRELATERVEQRVANALVRLAGQAGIRSEKDAAIELSFSRQDVAEMTGTTLYTVSRLFSDWERQGIITTGRERIRIIKPHDLVRIADGLEK
;
A
#
# COMPACT_ATOMS: atom_id res chain seq x y z
N MET A 1 17.25 13.25 -5.70
CA MET A 1 16.09 13.67 -6.54
C MET A 1 15.76 15.13 -6.25
N ASN A 2 15.58 16.00 -7.27
CA ASN A 2 15.22 17.41 -7.01
C ASN A 2 13.68 17.51 -6.95
N LEU A 3 13.12 17.13 -5.81
CA LEU A 3 11.67 17.27 -5.57
C LEU A 3 11.30 18.74 -5.36
N SER A 4 10.17 19.13 -5.93
CA SER A 4 9.58 20.47 -5.81
C SER A 4 8.31 20.45 -4.94
N PRO A 5 7.84 21.59 -4.44
CA PRO A 5 6.54 21.67 -3.77
C PRO A 5 5.39 21.09 -4.60
N LYS A 6 5.44 21.23 -5.93
CA LYS A 6 4.41 20.67 -6.82
C LYS A 6 4.33 19.15 -6.79
N ASP A 7 5.48 18.48 -6.62
CA ASP A 7 5.51 17.02 -6.54
C ASP A 7 4.85 16.54 -5.26
N LEU A 8 5.05 17.24 -4.13
CA LEU A 8 4.41 16.90 -2.86
C LEU A 8 2.89 17.11 -2.88
N LYS A 9 2.33 17.94 -3.75
CA LYS A 9 0.87 18.10 -3.91
C LYS A 9 0.17 16.85 -4.47
N GLN A 10 0.92 15.87 -4.97
CA GLN A 10 0.38 14.55 -5.31
C GLN A 10 0.00 13.73 -4.06
N VAL A 11 0.60 14.05 -2.92
CA VAL A 11 0.24 13.43 -1.63
C VAL A 11 -1.07 14.01 -1.13
N LEU A 12 -2.06 13.17 -0.90
CA LEU A 12 -3.43 13.58 -0.53
C LEU A 12 -3.47 14.62 0.59
N VAL A 13 -2.69 14.41 1.65
CA VAL A 13 -2.63 15.29 2.83
C VAL A 13 -2.04 16.67 2.51
N PHE A 14 -1.26 16.80 1.43
CA PHE A 14 -0.54 18.02 1.09
C PHE A 14 -1.19 18.81 -0.06
N GLN A 15 -2.31 18.37 -0.59
CA GLN A 15 -2.98 19.04 -1.71
C GLN A 15 -3.36 20.50 -1.40
N ASN A 16 -3.77 20.76 -0.15
CA ASN A 16 -4.18 22.09 0.32
C ASN A 16 -3.06 22.86 1.04
N ALA A 17 -1.87 22.25 1.22
CA ALA A 17 -0.73 22.90 1.86
C ALA A 17 -0.18 24.05 0.99
N THR A 18 0.34 25.09 1.64
CA THR A 18 1.00 26.19 0.92
C THR A 18 2.35 25.75 0.37
N ASP A 19 2.84 26.45 -0.66
CA ASP A 19 4.16 26.14 -1.21
C ASP A 19 5.29 26.37 -0.19
N ASP A 20 5.10 27.31 0.75
CA ASP A 20 6.07 27.55 1.82
C ASP A 20 6.09 26.41 2.84
N ASP A 21 4.94 25.88 3.23
CA ASP A 21 4.86 24.69 4.08
C ASP A 21 5.54 23.46 3.41
N LEU A 22 5.31 23.28 2.11
CA LEU A 22 5.93 22.20 1.34
C LEU A 22 7.44 22.38 1.17
N ARG A 23 7.94 23.62 1.01
CA ARG A 23 9.38 23.90 1.04
C ARG A 23 10.00 23.55 2.40
N LEU A 24 9.30 23.89 3.49
CA LEU A 24 9.76 23.55 4.84
C LEU A 24 9.85 22.02 5.04
N ILE A 25 8.85 21.26 4.56
CA ILE A 25 8.88 19.81 4.57
C ILE A 25 10.10 19.27 3.79
N LEU A 26 10.33 19.77 2.57
CA LEU A 26 11.45 19.34 1.74
C LEU A 26 12.81 19.66 2.40
N GLN A 27 12.96 20.81 3.03
CA GLN A 27 14.20 21.19 3.73
C GLN A 27 14.50 20.30 4.94
N ASN A 28 13.46 19.74 5.59
CA ASN A 28 13.57 18.86 6.76
C ASN A 28 13.43 17.37 6.40
N SER A 29 13.67 17.03 5.17
CA SER A 29 13.58 15.66 4.67
C SER A 29 14.87 15.17 4.07
N VAL A 30 15.03 13.85 4.01
CA VAL A 30 16.17 13.18 3.37
C VAL A 30 15.64 12.05 2.49
N GLU A 31 16.30 11.84 1.36
CA GLU A 31 16.00 10.72 0.49
C GLU A 31 16.53 9.41 1.09
N ARG A 32 15.72 8.38 1.06
CA ARG A 32 16.05 7.01 1.48
C ARG A 32 15.70 6.05 0.36
N SER A 33 16.67 5.26 -0.07
CA SER A 33 16.48 4.21 -1.07
C SER A 33 16.70 2.84 -0.46
N MET A 34 15.85 1.89 -0.82
CA MET A 34 15.95 0.49 -0.43
C MET A 34 15.93 -0.37 -1.68
N GLU A 35 16.83 -1.34 -1.72
CA GLU A 35 16.78 -2.40 -2.72
C GLU A 35 15.57 -3.31 -2.45
N GLU A 36 15.20 -4.10 -3.45
CA GLU A 36 14.19 -5.14 -3.30
C GLU A 36 14.43 -5.98 -2.05
N SER A 37 13.37 -6.27 -1.29
CA SER A 37 13.39 -6.96 0.01
C SER A 37 14.05 -6.20 1.17
N GLY A 38 14.62 -5.02 0.97
CA GLY A 38 15.13 -4.13 2.02
C GLY A 38 14.02 -3.53 2.88
N PHE A 39 14.36 -3.07 4.08
CA PHE A 39 13.38 -2.52 5.04
C PHE A 39 13.65 -1.05 5.30
N PHE A 40 12.60 -0.23 5.25
CA PHE A 40 12.65 1.16 5.70
C PHE A 40 12.64 1.25 7.25
N PHE A 41 11.90 0.35 7.91
CA PHE A 41 11.84 0.19 9.36
C PHE A 41 11.23 -1.16 9.74
N PHE A 42 11.44 -1.58 10.98
CA PHE A 42 10.85 -2.78 11.55
C PHE A 42 9.73 -2.46 12.54
N HIS A 43 8.82 -3.39 12.74
CA HIS A 43 7.83 -3.33 13.80
C HIS A 43 8.52 -3.16 15.17
N GLY A 44 8.08 -2.17 15.96
CA GLY A 44 8.64 -1.87 17.27
C GLY A 44 9.79 -0.86 17.26
N ASP A 45 10.40 -0.54 16.11
CA ASP A 45 11.41 0.51 16.02
C ASP A 45 10.80 1.88 16.40
N PRO A 46 11.57 2.81 17.02
CA PRO A 46 11.14 4.18 17.26
C PRO A 46 10.73 4.89 15.97
N ALA A 47 9.54 5.50 15.95
CA ALA A 47 8.96 6.12 14.76
C ALA A 47 9.47 7.57 14.56
N HIS A 48 10.78 7.73 14.34
CA HIS A 48 11.42 9.03 14.14
C HIS A 48 11.14 9.68 12.79
N TYR A 49 10.68 8.91 11.81
CA TYR A 49 10.40 9.38 10.45
C TYR A 49 9.04 8.94 9.99
N LEU A 50 8.39 9.79 9.23
CA LEU A 50 7.37 9.38 8.29
C LEU A 50 7.98 9.36 6.90
N TYR A 51 7.39 8.60 6.00
CA TYR A 51 7.89 8.43 4.64
C TYR A 51 6.81 8.77 3.62
N ILE A 52 7.22 9.36 2.51
CA ILE A 52 6.42 9.49 1.28
C ILE A 52 7.14 8.67 0.22
N LEU A 53 6.50 7.62 -0.29
CA LEU A 53 7.08 6.85 -1.38
C LEU A 53 7.10 7.70 -2.64
N THR A 54 8.27 7.80 -3.30
CA THR A 54 8.43 8.54 -4.55
C THR A 54 8.58 7.64 -5.77
N SER A 55 9.10 6.42 -5.56
CA SER A 55 9.17 5.39 -6.60
C SER A 55 9.20 3.99 -5.98
N GLY A 56 8.81 2.98 -6.75
CA GLY A 56 8.75 1.60 -6.30
C GLY A 56 7.47 1.26 -5.57
N GLN A 57 7.48 0.17 -4.81
CA GLN A 57 6.36 -0.33 -4.01
C GLN A 57 6.87 -0.83 -2.65
N VAL A 58 6.12 -0.56 -1.60
CA VAL A 58 6.44 -0.98 -0.22
C VAL A 58 5.25 -1.72 0.37
N LYS A 59 5.50 -2.86 1.01
CA LYS A 59 4.48 -3.55 1.82
C LYS A 59 4.63 -3.23 3.30
N LEU A 60 3.51 -2.94 3.94
CA LEU A 60 3.39 -2.89 5.40
C LEU A 60 2.94 -4.25 5.90
N MET A 61 3.72 -4.86 6.78
CA MET A 61 3.47 -6.21 7.23
C MET A 61 3.68 -6.37 8.73
N GLN A 62 2.98 -7.35 9.30
CA GLN A 62 3.18 -7.83 10.66
C GLN A 62 3.39 -9.35 10.66
N ASN A 63 4.18 -9.82 11.61
CA ASN A 63 4.30 -11.25 11.89
C ASN A 63 3.41 -11.61 13.07
N SER A 64 2.63 -12.67 12.94
CA SER A 64 1.89 -13.25 14.06
C SER A 64 2.86 -13.95 15.02
N VAL A 65 2.39 -14.25 16.23
CA VAL A 65 3.15 -15.01 17.24
C VAL A 65 3.65 -16.37 16.69
N ASN A 66 2.91 -16.96 15.76
CA ASN A 66 3.25 -18.23 15.12
C ASN A 66 4.16 -18.06 13.88
N GLY A 67 4.70 -16.87 13.63
CA GLY A 67 5.58 -16.59 12.50
C GLY A 67 4.87 -16.42 11.15
N GLN A 68 3.54 -16.44 11.12
CA GLN A 68 2.81 -16.17 9.88
C GLN A 68 2.87 -14.68 9.57
N GLN A 69 3.22 -14.33 8.35
CA GLN A 69 3.25 -12.97 7.86
C GLN A 69 1.86 -12.55 7.37
N VAL A 70 1.43 -11.36 7.77
CA VAL A 70 0.21 -10.72 7.29
C VAL A 70 0.59 -9.44 6.57
N ASN A 71 0.21 -9.32 5.31
CA ASN A 71 0.38 -8.11 4.54
C ASN A 71 -0.81 -7.17 4.81
N LEU A 72 -0.54 -6.09 5.54
CA LEU A 72 -1.56 -5.14 5.96
C LEU A 72 -1.93 -4.17 4.84
N ARG A 73 -0.95 -3.70 4.07
CA ARG A 73 -1.15 -2.70 3.02
C ARG A 73 0.03 -2.65 2.06
N ILE A 74 -0.26 -2.35 0.80
CA ILE A 74 0.74 -1.93 -0.19
C ILE A 74 0.72 -0.41 -0.29
N ILE A 75 1.89 0.18 -0.32
CA ILE A 75 2.13 1.61 -0.48
C ILE A 75 2.65 1.84 -1.90
N TYR A 76 2.04 2.77 -2.59
CA TYR A 76 2.38 3.20 -3.95
C TYR A 76 3.01 4.58 -3.96
N PRO A 77 3.62 5.02 -5.06
CA PRO A 77 4.17 6.37 -5.16
C PRO A 77 3.15 7.45 -4.75
N TRP A 78 3.64 8.45 -4.05
CA TRP A 78 2.89 9.58 -3.47
C TRP A 78 1.96 9.21 -2.31
N GLN A 79 2.09 8.00 -1.77
CA GLN A 79 1.44 7.62 -0.51
C GLN A 79 2.40 7.73 0.68
N MET A 80 1.81 8.05 1.84
CA MET A 80 2.51 8.17 3.11
C MET A 80 2.49 6.84 3.88
N PHE A 81 3.59 6.56 4.60
CA PHE A 81 3.67 5.46 5.55
C PHE A 81 4.56 5.83 6.74
N GLY A 82 4.39 5.13 7.86
CA GLY A 82 5.17 5.38 9.08
C GLY A 82 4.81 6.67 9.84
N ALA A 83 3.62 7.24 9.62
CA ALA A 83 3.24 8.57 10.15
C ALA A 83 2.92 8.61 11.65
N LEU A 84 2.92 7.49 12.38
CA LEU A 84 2.45 7.45 13.77
C LEU A 84 3.29 8.32 14.71
N GLY A 85 4.61 8.38 14.49
CA GLY A 85 5.52 9.20 15.29
C GLY A 85 5.26 10.70 15.17
N ALA A 86 4.65 11.17 14.07
CA ALA A 86 4.29 12.56 13.89
C ALA A 86 3.06 12.98 14.72
N VAL A 87 2.23 12.00 15.08
CA VAL A 87 1.00 12.25 15.86
C VAL A 87 1.21 12.00 17.34
N ARG A 88 2.07 11.06 17.69
CA ARG A 88 2.33 10.65 19.09
C ARG A 88 3.83 10.62 19.35
N ALA A 89 4.29 11.42 20.29
CA ALA A 89 5.66 11.36 20.79
C ALA A 89 5.99 9.96 21.33
N GLU A 90 7.23 9.51 21.17
CA GLU A 90 7.72 8.19 21.60
C GLU A 90 6.95 6.99 21.00
N ALA A 91 6.24 7.19 19.89
CA ALA A 91 5.58 6.10 19.19
C ALA A 91 6.61 5.15 18.57
N THR A 92 6.23 3.88 18.45
CA THR A 92 6.95 2.89 17.66
C THR A 92 6.16 2.54 16.41
N TYR A 93 6.85 2.06 15.38
CA TYR A 93 6.15 1.60 14.17
C TYR A 93 5.31 0.35 14.48
N PRO A 94 4.00 0.36 14.16
CA PRO A 94 3.11 -0.77 14.44
C PRO A 94 3.25 -1.92 13.44
N ALA A 95 4.05 -1.75 12.40
CA ALA A 95 4.29 -2.73 11.35
C ALA A 95 5.70 -2.55 10.79
N SER A 96 6.24 -3.54 10.09
CA SER A 96 7.45 -3.40 9.29
C SER A 96 7.11 -2.89 7.88
N ALA A 97 8.03 -2.13 7.28
CA ALA A 97 7.90 -1.62 5.91
C ALA A 97 9.00 -2.20 5.03
N GLN A 98 8.65 -3.10 4.12
CA GLN A 98 9.58 -3.79 3.22
C GLN A 98 9.36 -3.36 1.77
N ALA A 99 10.45 -3.06 1.07
CA ALA A 99 10.43 -2.78 -0.36
C ALA A 99 10.12 -4.07 -1.16
N LEU A 100 9.15 -4.01 -2.06
CA LEU A 100 8.80 -5.10 -2.98
C LEU A 100 9.66 -5.09 -4.25
N GLU A 101 10.21 -3.92 -4.56
CA GLU A 101 11.13 -3.65 -5.65
C GLU A 101 12.06 -2.51 -5.21
N ASN A 102 13.07 -2.15 -6.02
CA ASN A 102 13.91 -0.99 -5.72
C ASN A 102 13.04 0.25 -5.50
N SER A 103 13.03 0.75 -4.28
CA SER A 103 12.10 1.78 -3.84
C SER A 103 12.81 2.97 -3.25
N THR A 104 12.31 4.17 -3.54
CA THR A 104 12.83 5.42 -2.97
C THR A 104 11.70 6.17 -2.27
N ALA A 105 12.01 6.71 -1.10
CA ALA A 105 11.07 7.48 -0.31
C ALA A 105 11.74 8.75 0.24
N LEU A 106 10.95 9.79 0.41
CA LEU A 106 11.30 10.98 1.15
C LEU A 106 11.01 10.71 2.64
N ALA A 107 12.06 10.66 3.47
CA ALA A 107 11.95 10.50 4.91
C ALA A 107 11.89 11.89 5.57
N ILE A 108 10.80 12.18 6.25
CA ILE A 108 10.53 13.44 6.95
C ILE A 108 10.61 13.18 8.44
N LYS A 109 11.34 14.00 9.19
CA LYS A 109 11.39 13.87 10.66
C LYS A 109 9.99 14.03 11.25
N SER A 110 9.62 13.12 12.13
CA SER A 110 8.31 13.13 12.82
C SER A 110 8.06 14.43 13.57
N GLU A 111 9.10 15.01 14.20
CA GLU A 111 9.06 16.29 14.89
C GLU A 111 8.66 17.45 13.99
N SER A 112 9.23 17.53 12.76
CA SER A 112 8.92 18.60 11.80
C SER A 112 7.47 18.56 11.33
N LEU A 113 6.92 17.36 11.12
CA LEU A 113 5.50 17.22 10.79
C LEU A 113 4.61 17.55 11.99
N HIS A 114 5.03 17.17 13.19
CA HIS A 114 4.30 17.50 14.42
C HIS A 114 4.16 19.02 14.61
N GLU A 115 5.23 19.79 14.43
CA GLU A 115 5.20 21.24 14.47
C GLU A 115 4.29 21.83 13.39
N LEU A 116 4.31 21.27 12.19
CA LEU A 116 3.44 21.70 11.11
C LEU A 116 1.95 21.44 11.43
N ILE A 117 1.64 20.27 11.96
CA ILE A 117 0.28 19.90 12.38
C ILE A 117 -0.25 20.87 13.44
N GLN A 118 0.57 21.28 14.41
CA GLN A 118 0.18 22.23 15.46
C GLN A 118 -0.10 23.63 14.91
N THR A 119 0.61 24.06 13.89
CA THR A 119 0.51 25.42 13.35
C THR A 119 -0.43 25.54 12.14
N ARG A 120 -0.88 24.42 11.57
CA ARG A 120 -1.70 24.34 10.35
C ARG A 120 -2.93 23.46 10.57
N PRO A 121 -4.05 24.04 11.05
CA PRO A 121 -5.28 23.28 11.33
C PRO A 121 -5.80 22.49 10.11
N GLN A 122 -5.64 23.03 8.90
CA GLN A 122 -6.06 22.35 7.68
C GLN A 122 -5.31 21.03 7.47
N LEU A 123 -4.00 20.99 7.75
CA LEU A 123 -3.20 19.77 7.64
C LEU A 123 -3.67 18.69 8.63
N SER A 124 -4.06 19.11 9.84
CA SER A 124 -4.67 18.20 10.82
C SER A 124 -5.95 17.58 10.31
N PHE A 125 -6.81 18.37 9.67
CA PHE A 125 -8.06 17.91 9.09
C PHE A 125 -7.83 16.95 7.92
N ASP A 126 -6.88 17.27 7.04
CA ASP A 126 -6.51 16.41 5.90
C ASP A 126 -5.94 15.08 6.37
N LEU A 127 -5.13 15.06 7.46
CA LEU A 127 -4.65 13.84 8.11
C LEU A 127 -5.79 13.02 8.72
N MET A 128 -6.75 13.65 9.41
CA MET A 128 -7.93 12.94 9.93
C MET A 128 -8.75 12.32 8.82
N THR A 129 -8.91 13.01 7.70
CA THR A 129 -9.60 12.50 6.51
C THR A 129 -8.89 11.26 5.95
N LEU A 130 -7.56 11.30 5.84
CA LEU A 130 -6.76 10.15 5.42
C LEU A 130 -6.91 8.97 6.39
N MET A 131 -6.88 9.22 7.72
CA MET A 131 -7.08 8.17 8.72
C MET A 131 -8.48 7.54 8.61
N THR A 132 -9.51 8.34 8.35
CA THR A 132 -10.87 7.84 8.12
C THR A 132 -10.93 6.89 6.93
N THR A 133 -10.26 7.22 5.83
CA THR A 133 -10.16 6.34 4.66
C THR A 133 -9.49 5.02 5.03
N TYR A 134 -8.40 5.06 5.80
CA TYR A 134 -7.71 3.83 6.24
C TYR A 134 -8.58 2.95 7.16
N ILE A 135 -9.34 3.57 8.05
CA ILE A 135 -10.29 2.85 8.91
C ILE A 135 -11.36 2.15 8.05
N GLN A 136 -11.92 2.83 7.06
CA GLN A 136 -12.90 2.26 6.14
C GLN A 136 -12.32 1.08 5.33
N GLU A 137 -11.08 1.19 4.84
CA GLU A 137 -10.39 0.09 4.17
C GLU A 137 -10.22 -1.13 5.09
N ILE A 138 -9.81 -0.92 6.34
CA ILE A 138 -9.65 -2.00 7.33
C ILE A 138 -11.00 -2.65 7.64
N GLN A 139 -12.06 -1.85 7.84
CA GLN A 139 -13.42 -2.36 8.08
C GLN A 139 -13.94 -3.20 6.90
N ALA A 140 -13.68 -2.75 5.66
CA ALA A 140 -14.05 -3.51 4.47
C ALA A 140 -13.34 -4.87 4.43
N ARG A 141 -12.02 -4.90 4.67
CA ARG A 141 -11.24 -6.16 4.72
C ARG A 141 -11.68 -7.08 5.85
N TYR A 142 -12.00 -6.53 7.03
CA TYR A 142 -12.52 -7.31 8.14
C TYR A 142 -13.85 -7.97 7.77
N ARG A 143 -14.76 -7.22 7.13
CA ARG A 143 -16.03 -7.77 6.63
C ARG A 143 -15.80 -8.88 5.62
N GLU A 144 -14.90 -8.67 4.62
CA GLU A 144 -14.53 -9.68 3.63
C GLU A 144 -14.05 -10.98 4.31
N LEU A 145 -13.14 -10.85 5.30
CA LEU A 145 -12.63 -12.00 6.06
C LEU A 145 -13.73 -12.75 6.82
N ALA A 146 -14.71 -12.02 7.35
CA ALA A 146 -15.79 -12.59 8.17
C ALA A 146 -16.93 -13.22 7.35
N THR A 147 -17.18 -12.75 6.13
CA THR A 147 -18.42 -13.08 5.39
C THR A 147 -18.18 -13.67 4.00
N GLU A 148 -16.99 -13.54 3.42
CA GLU A 148 -16.76 -13.94 2.04
C GLU A 148 -15.98 -15.26 1.94
N ARG A 149 -16.24 -16.01 0.86
CA ARG A 149 -15.45 -17.18 0.50
C ARG A 149 -14.02 -16.77 0.11
N VAL A 150 -13.06 -17.67 0.27
CA VAL A 150 -11.65 -17.39 -0.07
C VAL A 150 -11.47 -16.90 -1.51
N GLU A 151 -12.20 -17.49 -2.45
CA GLU A 151 -12.18 -17.11 -3.86
C GLU A 151 -12.56 -15.64 -4.08
N GLN A 152 -13.66 -15.21 -3.43
CA GLN A 152 -14.13 -13.81 -3.49
C GLN A 152 -13.07 -12.85 -2.90
N ARG A 153 -12.51 -13.20 -1.72
CA ARG A 153 -11.46 -12.37 -1.09
C ARG A 153 -10.23 -12.23 -1.98
N VAL A 154 -9.80 -13.31 -2.62
CA VAL A 154 -8.66 -13.27 -3.56
C VAL A 154 -8.99 -12.41 -4.79
N ALA A 155 -10.20 -12.54 -5.35
CA ALA A 155 -10.65 -11.71 -6.46
C ALA A 155 -10.73 -10.22 -6.05
N ASN A 156 -11.32 -9.91 -4.88
CA ASN A 156 -11.38 -8.55 -4.32
C ASN A 156 -9.99 -7.94 -4.13
N ALA A 157 -9.04 -8.72 -3.63
CA ALA A 157 -7.66 -8.25 -3.49
C ALA A 157 -7.04 -7.86 -4.84
N LEU A 158 -7.20 -8.69 -5.88
CA LEU A 158 -6.67 -8.39 -7.22
C LEU A 158 -7.39 -7.18 -7.84
N VAL A 159 -8.70 -7.04 -7.66
CA VAL A 159 -9.46 -5.86 -8.16
C VAL A 159 -8.97 -4.58 -7.49
N ARG A 160 -8.73 -4.59 -6.17
CA ARG A 160 -8.16 -3.43 -5.45
C ARG A 160 -6.76 -3.08 -5.95
N LEU A 161 -5.88 -4.08 -6.08
CA LEU A 161 -4.52 -3.88 -6.58
C LEU A 161 -4.54 -3.31 -8.00
N ALA A 162 -5.44 -3.81 -8.85
CA ALA A 162 -5.62 -3.31 -10.21
C ALA A 162 -6.07 -1.84 -10.24
N GLY A 163 -6.93 -1.44 -9.33
CA GLY A 163 -7.38 -0.05 -9.20
C GLY A 163 -6.31 0.91 -8.67
N GLN A 164 -5.39 0.41 -7.86
CA GLN A 164 -4.36 1.25 -7.20
C GLN A 164 -3.05 1.34 -8.00
N ALA A 165 -2.63 0.27 -8.64
CA ALA A 165 -1.31 0.15 -9.28
C ALA A 165 -1.37 -0.43 -10.69
N GLY A 166 -2.54 -0.72 -11.18
CA GLY A 166 -2.67 -1.39 -12.47
C GLY A 166 -2.13 -0.54 -13.61
N ILE A 167 -0.99 -0.95 -14.15
CA ILE A 167 -0.48 -0.43 -15.41
C ILE A 167 -1.26 -1.14 -16.52
N ARG A 168 -2.06 -0.37 -17.27
CA ARG A 168 -2.69 -0.91 -18.49
C ARG A 168 -1.61 -1.14 -19.53
N SER A 169 -1.54 -2.35 -20.03
CA SER A 169 -0.66 -2.66 -21.15
C SER A 169 -1.09 -1.85 -22.38
N GLU A 170 -0.14 -1.20 -23.04
CA GLU A 170 -0.40 -0.47 -24.29
C GLU A 170 -0.80 -1.39 -25.45
N LYS A 171 -0.49 -2.69 -25.34
CA LYS A 171 -0.72 -3.68 -26.42
C LYS A 171 -2.05 -4.41 -26.29
N ASP A 172 -2.55 -4.56 -25.07
CA ASP A 172 -3.80 -5.23 -24.78
C ASP A 172 -4.42 -4.60 -23.54
N ALA A 173 -5.74 -4.70 -23.36
CA ALA A 173 -6.46 -4.12 -22.23
C ALA A 173 -6.13 -4.81 -20.88
N ALA A 174 -5.09 -5.65 -20.81
CA ALA A 174 -4.69 -6.36 -19.61
C ALA A 174 -4.08 -5.43 -18.57
N ILE A 175 -4.34 -5.72 -17.31
CA ILE A 175 -3.77 -4.99 -16.17
C ILE A 175 -2.65 -5.84 -15.57
N GLU A 176 -1.45 -5.29 -15.50
CA GLU A 176 -0.28 -5.96 -14.96
C GLU A 176 -0.04 -5.57 -13.50
N LEU A 177 0.20 -6.57 -12.65
CA LEU A 177 0.46 -6.44 -11.22
C LEU A 177 1.77 -7.16 -10.88
N SER A 178 2.64 -6.51 -10.11
CA SER A 178 3.93 -7.06 -9.66
C SER A 178 3.81 -7.65 -8.25
N PHE A 179 3.15 -8.82 -8.14
CA PHE A 179 2.96 -9.53 -6.87
C PHE A 179 3.16 -11.02 -7.04
N SER A 180 3.75 -11.65 -6.02
CA SER A 180 3.83 -13.11 -5.92
C SER A 180 2.48 -13.69 -5.44
N ARG A 181 2.29 -14.99 -5.67
CA ARG A 181 1.14 -15.73 -5.09
C ARG A 181 1.18 -15.73 -3.57
N GLN A 182 2.37 -15.67 -2.99
CA GLN A 182 2.57 -15.58 -1.55
C GLN A 182 2.05 -14.24 -1.00
N ASP A 183 2.37 -13.11 -1.65
CA ASP A 183 1.86 -11.80 -1.25
C ASP A 183 0.32 -11.78 -1.26
N VAL A 184 -0.30 -12.36 -2.29
CA VAL A 184 -1.77 -12.47 -2.36
C VAL A 184 -2.33 -13.34 -1.25
N ALA A 185 -1.66 -14.44 -0.89
CA ALA A 185 -2.07 -15.30 0.23
C ALA A 185 -2.02 -14.54 1.56
N GLU A 186 -0.96 -13.80 1.81
CA GLU A 186 -0.77 -12.97 3.01
C GLU A 186 -1.77 -11.81 3.11
N MET A 187 -2.17 -11.21 1.97
CA MET A 187 -3.18 -10.15 1.91
C MET A 187 -4.60 -10.65 2.19
N THR A 188 -4.86 -11.92 1.87
CA THR A 188 -6.23 -12.46 1.88
C THR A 188 -6.48 -13.45 3.03
N GLY A 189 -5.47 -13.65 3.90
CA GLY A 189 -5.58 -14.56 5.04
C GLY A 189 -5.83 -16.01 4.61
N THR A 190 -5.13 -16.45 3.55
CA THR A 190 -5.21 -17.82 3.05
C THR A 190 -3.82 -18.42 2.82
N THR A 191 -3.74 -19.62 2.26
CA THR A 191 -2.47 -20.30 2.02
C THR A 191 -2.01 -20.12 0.56
N LEU A 192 -0.68 -20.17 0.34
CA LEU A 192 -0.08 -20.20 -1.00
C LEU A 192 -0.70 -21.31 -1.87
N TYR A 193 -0.96 -22.48 -1.27
CA TYR A 193 -1.58 -23.61 -1.97
C TYR A 193 -2.97 -23.24 -2.50
N THR A 194 -3.81 -22.60 -1.67
CA THR A 194 -5.16 -22.18 -2.05
C THR A 194 -5.11 -21.15 -3.18
N VAL A 195 -4.25 -20.11 -3.07
CA VAL A 195 -4.08 -19.12 -4.14
C VAL A 195 -3.60 -19.78 -5.44
N SER A 196 -2.61 -20.69 -5.35
CA SER A 196 -2.09 -21.38 -6.54
C SER A 196 -3.16 -22.20 -7.25
N ARG A 197 -4.05 -22.87 -6.53
CA ARG A 197 -5.18 -23.61 -7.09
C ARG A 197 -6.18 -22.67 -7.78
N LEU A 198 -6.58 -21.59 -7.10
CA LEU A 198 -7.50 -20.59 -7.69
C LEU A 198 -6.91 -19.96 -8.95
N PHE A 199 -5.64 -19.59 -8.92
CA PHE A 199 -4.97 -19.02 -10.09
C PHE A 199 -4.92 -19.99 -11.26
N SER A 200 -4.62 -21.28 -11.03
CA SER A 200 -4.64 -22.29 -12.09
C SER A 200 -6.04 -22.45 -12.69
N ASP A 201 -7.10 -22.35 -11.88
CA ASP A 201 -8.47 -22.41 -12.35
C ASP A 201 -8.82 -21.18 -13.17
N TRP A 202 -8.42 -19.98 -12.76
CA TRP A 202 -8.63 -18.72 -13.49
C TRP A 202 -7.77 -18.61 -14.75
N GLU A 203 -6.57 -19.19 -14.77
CA GLU A 203 -5.75 -19.31 -15.98
C GLU A 203 -6.43 -20.19 -17.05
N ARG A 204 -6.99 -21.34 -16.65
CA ARG A 204 -7.77 -22.20 -17.56
C ARG A 204 -9.00 -21.50 -18.15
N GLN A 205 -9.62 -20.59 -17.42
CA GLN A 205 -10.74 -19.77 -17.86
C GLN A 205 -10.29 -18.54 -18.65
N GLY A 206 -8.98 -18.27 -18.74
CA GLY A 206 -8.41 -17.11 -19.41
C GLY A 206 -8.74 -15.77 -18.71
N ILE A 207 -9.01 -15.80 -17.40
CA ILE A 207 -9.28 -14.61 -16.60
C ILE A 207 -7.99 -13.88 -16.27
N ILE A 208 -6.96 -14.64 -15.87
CA ILE A 208 -5.62 -14.13 -15.57
C ILE A 208 -4.55 -14.95 -16.30
N THR A 209 -3.32 -14.43 -16.33
CA THR A 209 -2.11 -15.21 -16.55
C THR A 209 -1.11 -14.86 -15.48
N THR A 210 -0.28 -15.84 -15.07
CA THR A 210 0.71 -15.62 -14.02
C THR A 210 2.12 -15.93 -14.49
N GLY A 211 3.10 -15.20 -13.94
CA GLY A 211 4.53 -15.43 -14.10
C GLY A 211 5.22 -15.43 -12.75
N ARG A 212 6.55 -15.40 -12.76
CA ARG A 212 7.30 -15.18 -11.53
C ARG A 212 7.06 -13.74 -11.07
N GLU A 213 6.41 -13.58 -9.90
CA GLU A 213 6.10 -12.27 -9.29
C GLU A 213 5.28 -11.33 -10.19
N ARG A 214 4.49 -11.91 -11.10
CA ARG A 214 3.62 -11.15 -12.02
C ARG A 214 2.26 -11.81 -12.16
N ILE A 215 1.23 -10.99 -12.13
CA ILE A 215 -0.16 -11.38 -12.37
C ILE A 215 -0.70 -10.44 -13.43
N ARG A 216 -1.18 -10.98 -14.57
CA ARG A 216 -1.85 -10.20 -15.59
C ARG A 216 -3.34 -10.54 -15.59
N ILE A 217 -4.17 -9.54 -15.39
CA ILE A 217 -5.63 -9.66 -15.44
C ILE A 217 -6.05 -9.43 -16.89
N ILE A 218 -6.55 -10.48 -17.53
CA ILE A 218 -6.96 -10.49 -18.94
C ILE A 218 -8.43 -10.09 -19.07
N LYS A 219 -9.28 -10.58 -18.15
CA LYS A 219 -10.72 -10.31 -18.15
C LYS A 219 -11.14 -9.64 -16.82
N PRO A 220 -10.96 -8.31 -16.68
CA PRO A 220 -11.30 -7.60 -15.43
C PRO A 220 -12.75 -7.78 -15.03
N HIS A 221 -13.69 -7.80 -15.96
CA HIS A 221 -15.13 -7.97 -15.68
C HIS A 221 -15.45 -9.32 -15.06
N ASP A 222 -14.83 -10.42 -15.53
CA ASP A 222 -15.04 -11.74 -14.96
C ASP A 222 -14.48 -11.81 -13.53
N LEU A 223 -13.34 -11.17 -13.28
CA LEU A 223 -12.75 -11.08 -11.94
C LEU A 223 -13.65 -10.29 -10.97
N VAL A 224 -14.25 -9.19 -11.42
CA VAL A 224 -15.22 -8.41 -10.63
C VAL A 224 -16.45 -9.25 -10.32
N ARG A 225 -16.98 -10.04 -11.27
CA ARG A 225 -18.11 -10.94 -11.02
C ARG A 225 -17.82 -11.99 -9.94
N ILE A 226 -16.60 -12.56 -9.94
CA ILE A 226 -16.16 -13.48 -8.90
C ILE A 226 -16.10 -12.75 -7.54
N ALA A 227 -15.54 -11.54 -7.51
CA ALA A 227 -15.45 -10.70 -6.33
C ALA A 227 -16.83 -10.41 -5.73
N ASP A 228 -17.84 -10.16 -6.57
CA ASP A 228 -19.22 -9.90 -6.17
C ASP A 228 -19.99 -11.19 -5.79
N GLY A 229 -19.38 -12.37 -5.93
CA GLY A 229 -20.04 -13.65 -5.66
C GLY A 229 -21.12 -14.04 -6.67
N LEU A 230 -21.10 -13.43 -7.85
CA LEU A 230 -22.01 -13.74 -8.94
C LEU A 230 -21.50 -14.99 -9.67
N GLU A 231 -21.96 -16.17 -9.24
CA GLU A 231 -21.68 -17.42 -9.94
C GLU A 231 -22.24 -17.37 -11.38
N LYS A 232 -21.59 -18.16 -12.28
CA LYS A 232 -21.99 -18.30 -13.70
C LYS A 232 -23.35 -18.99 -13.80
#